data_2d7f589095d10172d6180aba031a9a80
#
_entry.id   2d7f589095d10172d6180aba031a9a80
#
_cell.length_a   1.000
_cell.length_b   1.000
_cell.length_c   1.000
_cell.angle_alpha   90.00
_cell.angle_beta   90.00
_cell.angle_gamma   90.00
#
_symmetry.space_group_name_H-M   'P 1'
#
loop_
_entity.id
_entity.type
_entity.pdbx_description
1 polymer ?
#
loop_
_entity_poly.entity_id
_entity_poly.type
_entity_poly.pdbx_seq_one_letter_code
_entity_poly.pdbx_strand_id
1 'polypeptide(L)'
;MTARNEIKKLLQKAVKQLYKKDIEIKIDRPTEPAFGDYSSNIAMILKKDPKEIAGKIKSDILESVEVKKGFINFFISKKYLQKQAEEILKKKEKFGNLDIGKGRKVDIECICANPTGELHIGHGRGAFLGQTLSNIFERAGFKVFRSHYANDAKNSSQIRELGKTALGQGTTYLNKYLEEKIKSLKSGIDKSKNEKEAGFLLAQSVQKDIKEFIEKKLKIKFDFWISEEKDLYEKGKIDKIYNWLKSKNLVYEKDKAQWLKTSSFGDAKDWVIVRETGDFTYLLPDIAYHKDRFDRKYDKMINIWGADHQAHVNKIKAVSRILNYKGELVFLITQVVRLKGEKMSKRKGKVITLNWLINEAGSDAVRFIYLMKSMDTQMEFDVSLAKEQSEKNPVYYVQYAHARICSILRKMQHDKLKSSVDLKLLNHDSELNLIKQLIKFPEIIEDTSNDCQVQRLPQYALDLAFSFHRFYRDCRVISEDKALTGARLGLSLASQIVLKNVLSLMGVSAPEKM
;
A
#
# COMPACT_ATOMS: atom_id res chain seq x y z
N MET A 1 -18.23 10.22 -10.10
CA MET A 1 -18.80 9.69 -8.84
C MET A 1 -19.00 8.20 -9.04
N THR A 2 -18.80 7.35 -8.02
CA THR A 2 -19.05 5.90 -8.11
C THR A 2 -20.53 5.59 -7.97
N ALA A 3 -20.99 4.44 -8.49
CA ALA A 3 -22.37 3.98 -8.32
C ALA A 3 -22.75 3.91 -6.82
N ARG A 4 -21.85 3.40 -5.99
CA ARG A 4 -21.99 3.35 -4.52
C ARG A 4 -22.26 4.72 -3.92
N ASN A 5 -21.51 5.73 -4.33
CA ASN A 5 -21.67 7.09 -3.81
C ASN A 5 -22.94 7.77 -4.31
N GLU A 6 -23.40 7.44 -5.52
CA GLU A 6 -24.70 7.91 -6.03
C GLU A 6 -25.84 7.30 -5.23
N ILE A 7 -25.82 5.99 -5.00
CA ILE A 7 -26.82 5.28 -4.16
C ILE A 7 -26.81 5.82 -2.72
N LYS A 8 -25.61 6.06 -2.14
CA LYS A 8 -25.47 6.64 -0.79
C LYS A 8 -26.20 7.99 -0.71
N LYS A 9 -26.02 8.85 -1.70
CA LYS A 9 -26.71 10.17 -1.76
C LYS A 9 -28.22 10.03 -1.90
N LEU A 10 -28.71 9.10 -2.72
CA LEU A 10 -30.14 8.83 -2.86
C LEU A 10 -30.75 8.40 -1.53
N LEU A 11 -30.11 7.46 -0.83
CA LEU A 11 -30.54 7.01 0.49
C LEU A 11 -30.51 8.14 1.53
N GLN A 12 -29.44 8.95 1.57
CA GLN A 12 -29.34 10.09 2.48
C GLN A 12 -30.49 11.08 2.25
N LYS A 13 -30.80 11.37 0.98
CA LYS A 13 -31.93 12.23 0.62
C LYS A 13 -33.26 11.65 1.10
N ALA A 14 -33.50 10.36 0.85
CA ALA A 14 -34.75 9.67 1.28
C ALA A 14 -34.91 9.68 2.81
N VAL A 15 -33.85 9.32 3.55
CA VAL A 15 -33.86 9.31 5.02
C VAL A 15 -34.07 10.69 5.60
N LYS A 16 -33.41 11.73 5.03
CA LYS A 16 -33.57 13.11 5.47
C LYS A 16 -34.98 13.63 5.20
N GLN A 17 -35.58 13.27 4.05
CA GLN A 17 -36.93 13.64 3.69
C GLN A 17 -37.99 13.03 4.62
N LEU A 18 -37.85 11.72 4.93
CA LEU A 18 -38.80 10.96 5.74
C LEU A 18 -38.68 11.25 7.25
N TYR A 19 -37.45 11.31 7.75
CA TYR A 19 -37.22 11.28 9.19
C TYR A 19 -36.44 12.48 9.73
N LYS A 20 -36.10 13.48 8.87
CA LYS A 20 -35.30 14.67 9.25
C LYS A 20 -33.97 14.35 9.93
N LYS A 21 -33.44 13.16 9.68
CA LYS A 21 -32.17 12.68 10.26
C LYS A 21 -31.03 12.80 9.24
N ASP A 22 -29.87 13.26 9.72
CA ASP A 22 -28.61 13.23 8.97
C ASP A 22 -27.72 12.20 9.64
N ILE A 23 -27.57 11.04 8.98
CA ILE A 23 -26.83 9.91 9.52
C ILE A 23 -25.87 9.37 8.48
N GLU A 24 -24.79 8.79 8.95
CA GLU A 24 -23.89 8.08 8.07
C GLU A 24 -24.54 6.79 7.56
N ILE A 25 -24.54 6.62 6.24
CA ILE A 25 -25.12 5.46 5.57
C ILE A 25 -24.00 4.61 5.00
N LYS A 26 -24.01 3.34 5.35
CA LYS A 26 -23.15 2.34 4.76
C LYS A 26 -23.86 1.65 3.59
N ILE A 27 -23.12 1.49 2.49
CA ILE A 27 -23.53 0.74 1.31
C ILE A 27 -22.54 -0.40 1.14
N ASP A 28 -23.03 -1.62 1.20
CA ASP A 28 -22.25 -2.85 1.04
C ASP A 28 -22.53 -3.49 -0.33
N ARG A 29 -21.64 -4.38 -0.77
CA ARG A 29 -21.84 -5.25 -1.94
C ARG A 29 -22.21 -6.64 -1.43
N PRO A 30 -23.43 -7.15 -1.75
CA PRO A 30 -23.79 -8.51 -1.41
C PRO A 30 -22.90 -9.53 -2.12
N THR A 31 -22.66 -10.65 -1.47
CA THR A 31 -21.95 -11.79 -2.07
C THR A 31 -22.84 -12.57 -3.04
N GLU A 32 -24.12 -12.64 -2.75
CA GLU A 32 -25.12 -13.33 -3.58
C GLU A 32 -25.78 -12.36 -4.55
N PRO A 33 -25.77 -12.63 -5.87
CA PRO A 33 -26.39 -11.78 -6.88
C PRO A 33 -27.90 -11.54 -6.68
N ALA A 34 -28.59 -12.48 -6.02
CA ALA A 34 -30.02 -12.36 -5.69
C ALA A 34 -30.35 -11.19 -4.74
N PHE A 35 -29.35 -10.65 -4.05
CA PHE A 35 -29.47 -9.47 -3.19
C PHE A 35 -29.00 -8.18 -3.87
N GLY A 36 -28.87 -8.17 -5.20
CA GLY A 36 -28.53 -6.99 -5.98
C GLY A 36 -27.04 -6.69 -6.07
N ASP A 37 -26.72 -5.53 -6.66
CA ASP A 37 -25.35 -5.05 -6.82
C ASP A 37 -24.85 -4.32 -5.58
N TYR A 38 -25.77 -3.71 -4.82
CA TYR A 38 -25.51 -3.01 -3.56
C TYR A 38 -26.65 -3.23 -2.58
N SER A 39 -26.35 -3.09 -1.29
CA SER A 39 -27.36 -3.20 -0.22
C SER A 39 -27.06 -2.25 0.93
N SER A 40 -28.11 -1.93 1.71
CA SER A 40 -27.99 -1.14 2.94
C SER A 40 -28.91 -1.69 4.02
N ASN A 41 -28.41 -1.73 5.24
CA ASN A 41 -29.15 -2.08 6.45
C ASN A 41 -29.72 -0.84 7.17
N ILE A 42 -29.77 0.30 6.52
CA ILE A 42 -30.14 1.60 7.13
C ILE A 42 -31.51 1.57 7.81
N ALA A 43 -32.47 0.83 7.25
CA ALA A 43 -33.80 0.68 7.83
C ALA A 43 -33.76 -0.01 9.20
N MET A 44 -32.92 -1.04 9.36
CA MET A 44 -32.70 -1.74 10.63
C MET A 44 -32.05 -0.80 11.67
N ILE A 45 -31.04 -0.01 11.27
CA ILE A 45 -30.36 0.96 12.13
C ILE A 45 -31.36 2.00 12.62
N LEU A 46 -32.24 2.47 11.76
CA LEU A 46 -33.29 3.45 12.08
C LEU A 46 -34.49 2.86 12.81
N LYS A 47 -34.63 1.51 12.84
CA LYS A 47 -35.84 0.82 13.31
C LYS A 47 -37.10 1.30 12.57
N LYS A 48 -37.02 1.39 11.22
CA LYS A 48 -38.06 1.88 10.32
C LYS A 48 -38.38 0.82 9.24
N ASP A 49 -39.54 0.98 8.61
CA ASP A 49 -39.91 0.09 7.50
C ASP A 49 -38.99 0.33 6.29
N PRO A 50 -38.24 -0.70 5.83
CA PRO A 50 -37.41 -0.59 4.65
C PRO A 50 -38.20 -0.30 3.36
N LYS A 51 -39.48 -0.69 3.26
CA LYS A 51 -40.33 -0.44 2.10
C LYS A 51 -40.66 1.05 1.95
N GLU A 52 -40.85 1.75 3.06
CA GLU A 52 -41.11 3.21 3.06
C GLU A 52 -39.88 3.96 2.50
N ILE A 53 -38.68 3.59 2.93
CA ILE A 53 -37.44 4.21 2.45
C ILE A 53 -37.22 3.86 0.98
N ALA A 54 -37.34 2.59 0.60
CA ALA A 54 -37.15 2.10 -0.77
C ALA A 54 -38.11 2.80 -1.76
N GLY A 55 -39.38 3.01 -1.37
CA GLY A 55 -40.41 3.68 -2.19
C GLY A 55 -40.09 5.15 -2.52
N LYS A 56 -39.18 5.81 -1.76
CA LYS A 56 -38.71 7.16 -2.04
C LYS A 56 -37.50 7.21 -2.99
N ILE A 57 -36.93 6.06 -3.34
CA ILE A 57 -35.73 6.02 -4.16
C ILE A 57 -36.11 5.72 -5.61
N LYS A 58 -35.95 6.73 -6.46
CA LYS A 58 -36.11 6.61 -7.92
C LYS A 58 -34.90 7.24 -8.60
N SER A 59 -34.29 6.52 -9.52
CA SER A 59 -33.13 7.04 -10.27
C SER A 59 -32.88 6.17 -11.51
N ASP A 60 -32.45 6.78 -12.60
CA ASP A 60 -32.08 6.11 -13.87
C ASP A 60 -30.83 5.20 -13.73
N ILE A 61 -30.09 5.33 -12.63
CA ILE A 61 -28.97 4.42 -12.35
C ILE A 61 -29.43 3.04 -11.87
N LEU A 62 -30.68 2.93 -11.41
CA LEU A 62 -31.25 1.72 -10.84
C LEU A 62 -32.27 1.08 -11.80
N GLU A 63 -32.14 -0.21 -11.98
CA GLU A 63 -33.16 -1.07 -12.61
C GLU A 63 -34.30 -1.30 -11.63
N SER A 64 -33.95 -1.67 -10.39
CA SER A 64 -34.93 -1.88 -9.32
C SER A 64 -34.33 -1.63 -7.94
N VAL A 65 -35.22 -1.40 -6.96
CA VAL A 65 -34.92 -1.37 -5.53
C VAL A 65 -35.83 -2.38 -4.85
N GLU A 66 -35.24 -3.38 -4.21
CA GLU A 66 -35.98 -4.46 -3.56
C GLU A 66 -35.69 -4.51 -2.06
N VAL A 67 -36.68 -4.95 -1.31
CA VAL A 67 -36.52 -5.19 0.14
C VAL A 67 -36.53 -6.71 0.38
N LYS A 68 -35.40 -7.22 0.90
CA LYS A 68 -35.23 -8.64 1.28
C LYS A 68 -34.55 -8.73 2.65
N LYS A 69 -35.13 -9.50 3.56
CA LYS A 69 -34.58 -9.73 4.91
C LYS A 69 -34.24 -8.44 5.68
N GLY A 70 -35.04 -7.37 5.49
CA GLY A 70 -34.84 -6.08 6.15
C GLY A 70 -33.78 -5.18 5.50
N PHE A 71 -33.06 -5.65 4.49
CA PHE A 71 -32.13 -4.84 3.70
C PHE A 71 -32.82 -4.19 2.51
N ILE A 72 -32.34 -3.01 2.15
CA ILE A 72 -32.71 -2.34 0.89
C ILE A 72 -31.62 -2.71 -0.13
N ASN A 73 -32.01 -3.39 -1.19
CA ASN A 73 -31.13 -3.93 -2.22
C ASN A 73 -31.31 -3.17 -3.53
N PHE A 74 -30.21 -2.85 -4.19
CA PHE A 74 -30.17 -2.02 -5.37
C PHE A 74 -29.63 -2.80 -6.56
N PHE A 75 -30.34 -2.82 -7.66
CA PHE A 75 -29.92 -3.39 -8.93
C PHE A 75 -29.60 -2.27 -9.90
N ILE A 76 -28.42 -2.31 -10.47
CA ILE A 76 -27.93 -1.26 -11.39
C ILE A 76 -28.54 -1.45 -12.78
N SER A 77 -29.02 -0.37 -13.40
CA SER A 77 -29.63 -0.43 -14.73
C SER A 77 -28.61 -0.72 -15.83
N LYS A 78 -29.03 -1.48 -16.84
CA LYS A 78 -28.21 -1.77 -18.03
C LYS A 78 -27.68 -0.50 -18.68
N LYS A 79 -28.54 0.51 -18.84
CA LYS A 79 -28.19 1.82 -19.42
C LYS A 79 -27.06 2.50 -18.67
N TYR A 80 -27.08 2.44 -17.33
CA TYR A 80 -26.01 3.01 -16.53
C TYR A 80 -24.70 2.23 -16.71
N LEU A 81 -24.75 0.89 -16.70
CA LEU A 81 -23.57 0.05 -16.91
C LEU A 81 -22.91 0.33 -18.27
N GLN A 82 -23.69 0.39 -19.34
CA GLN A 82 -23.20 0.69 -20.70
C GLN A 82 -22.53 2.07 -20.75
N LYS A 83 -23.15 3.10 -20.14
CA LYS A 83 -22.57 4.45 -20.02
C LYS A 83 -21.26 4.44 -19.22
N GLN A 84 -21.17 3.65 -18.15
CA GLN A 84 -19.92 3.52 -17.39
C GLN A 84 -18.79 2.88 -18.20
N ALA A 85 -19.09 1.91 -19.06
CA ALA A 85 -18.10 1.34 -19.97
C ALA A 85 -17.58 2.40 -20.98
N GLU A 86 -18.45 3.27 -21.49
CA GLU A 86 -18.03 4.42 -22.30
C GLU A 86 -17.11 5.39 -21.53
N GLU A 87 -17.42 5.66 -20.26
CA GLU A 87 -16.59 6.51 -19.40
C GLU A 87 -15.19 5.92 -19.17
N ILE A 88 -15.06 4.57 -19.07
CA ILE A 88 -13.75 3.91 -19.00
C ILE A 88 -12.93 4.20 -20.26
N LEU A 89 -13.54 4.04 -21.44
CA LEU A 89 -12.87 4.30 -22.73
C LEU A 89 -12.44 5.77 -22.88
N LYS A 90 -13.23 6.71 -22.37
CA LYS A 90 -12.89 8.14 -22.39
C LYS A 90 -11.76 8.48 -21.42
N LYS A 91 -11.83 7.97 -20.18
CA LYS A 91 -10.89 8.31 -19.11
C LYS A 91 -9.57 7.56 -19.20
N LYS A 92 -9.55 6.38 -19.81
CA LYS A 92 -8.35 5.56 -20.00
C LYS A 92 -7.56 5.39 -18.68
N GLU A 93 -6.30 5.80 -18.67
CA GLU A 93 -5.42 5.74 -17.50
C GLU A 93 -5.95 6.57 -16.31
N LYS A 94 -6.79 7.58 -16.57
CA LYS A 94 -7.41 8.40 -15.52
C LYS A 94 -8.65 7.76 -14.91
N PHE A 95 -9.14 6.64 -15.45
CA PHE A 95 -10.25 5.92 -14.83
C PHE A 95 -9.80 5.37 -13.48
N GLY A 96 -10.55 5.65 -12.42
CA GLY A 96 -10.18 5.38 -11.04
C GLY A 96 -9.57 6.59 -10.30
N ASN A 97 -9.26 7.69 -10.98
CA ASN A 97 -8.86 8.91 -10.28
C ASN A 97 -10.05 9.48 -9.48
N LEU A 98 -9.78 9.78 -8.21
CA LEU A 98 -10.73 10.35 -7.27
C LEU A 98 -10.18 11.69 -6.75
N ASP A 99 -11.05 12.48 -6.17
CA ASP A 99 -10.68 13.75 -5.51
C ASP A 99 -11.12 13.76 -4.03
N ILE A 100 -11.08 12.60 -3.39
CA ILE A 100 -11.42 12.47 -1.96
C ILE A 100 -10.31 13.04 -1.07
N GLY A 101 -9.09 13.01 -1.53
CA GLY A 101 -7.92 13.59 -0.87
C GLY A 101 -7.94 15.11 -0.85
N LYS A 102 -8.50 15.75 -1.88
CA LYS A 102 -8.55 17.23 -2.03
C LYS A 102 -7.20 17.90 -1.85
N GLY A 103 -6.13 17.25 -2.31
CA GLY A 103 -4.76 17.74 -2.18
C GLY A 103 -4.16 17.70 -0.76
N ARG A 104 -4.85 17.11 0.23
CA ARG A 104 -4.29 16.90 1.58
C ARG A 104 -2.98 16.12 1.49
N LYS A 105 -2.03 16.47 2.36
CA LYS A 105 -0.67 15.92 2.35
C LYS A 105 -0.61 14.62 3.15
N VAL A 106 -0.08 13.57 2.55
CA VAL A 106 0.18 12.28 3.21
C VAL A 106 1.67 11.98 3.12
N ASP A 107 2.30 11.63 4.24
CA ASP A 107 3.67 11.12 4.29
C ASP A 107 3.63 9.62 4.60
N ILE A 108 4.31 8.82 3.79
CA ILE A 108 4.41 7.37 3.94
C ILE A 108 5.87 7.00 4.17
N GLU A 109 6.16 6.54 5.37
CA GLU A 109 7.46 6.00 5.75
C GLU A 109 7.48 4.50 5.59
N CYS A 110 8.42 3.98 4.82
CA CYS A 110 8.57 2.54 4.62
C CYS A 110 10.03 2.16 4.33
N ILE A 111 10.34 0.87 4.45
CA ILE A 111 11.68 0.30 4.22
C ILE A 111 12.72 0.91 5.16
N CYS A 112 12.37 1.15 6.43
CA CYS A 112 13.34 1.60 7.41
C CYS A 112 14.25 0.43 7.78
N ALA A 113 15.40 0.35 7.12
CA ALA A 113 16.35 -0.73 7.30
C ALA A 113 17.66 -0.20 7.90
N ASN A 114 18.20 -0.93 8.87
CA ASN A 114 19.52 -0.64 9.41
C ASN A 114 20.58 -0.92 8.33
N PRO A 115 21.55 -0.04 8.09
CA PRO A 115 22.57 -0.21 7.07
C PRO A 115 23.68 -1.18 7.51
N THR A 116 23.27 -2.38 7.94
CA THR A 116 24.16 -3.46 8.42
C THR A 116 24.30 -4.60 7.42
N GLY A 117 23.67 -4.50 6.25
CA GLY A 117 23.71 -5.49 5.18
C GLY A 117 22.64 -5.27 4.13
N GLU A 118 22.50 -6.23 3.22
CA GLU A 118 21.49 -6.18 2.17
C GLU A 118 20.07 -6.29 2.73
N LEU A 119 19.08 -5.75 1.99
CA LEU A 119 17.66 -5.92 2.35
C LEU A 119 17.26 -7.41 2.32
N HIS A 120 16.71 -7.91 3.41
CA HIS A 120 16.17 -9.27 3.49
C HIS A 120 14.72 -9.36 3.01
N ILE A 121 14.19 -10.57 2.81
CA ILE A 121 12.83 -10.82 2.31
C ILE A 121 11.74 -10.11 3.15
N GLY A 122 11.94 -9.94 4.46
CA GLY A 122 11.00 -9.21 5.32
C GLY A 122 10.79 -7.75 4.91
N HIS A 123 11.85 -7.07 4.44
CA HIS A 123 11.75 -5.68 3.97
C HIS A 123 10.85 -5.51 2.74
N GLY A 124 10.66 -6.58 1.96
CA GLY A 124 9.72 -6.59 0.82
C GLY A 124 8.28 -6.25 1.22
N ARG A 125 7.86 -6.63 2.45
CA ARG A 125 6.51 -6.29 2.95
C ARG A 125 6.31 -4.77 3.00
N GLY A 126 7.20 -4.08 3.69
CA GLY A 126 7.14 -2.62 3.80
C GLY A 126 7.33 -1.93 2.44
N ALA A 127 8.23 -2.46 1.60
CA ALA A 127 8.52 -1.90 0.29
C ALA A 127 7.30 -1.89 -0.64
N PHE A 128 6.68 -3.04 -0.85
CA PHE A 128 5.57 -3.17 -1.79
C PHE A 128 4.27 -2.57 -1.25
N LEU A 129 4.01 -2.71 0.06
CA LEU A 129 2.91 -2.05 0.74
C LEU A 129 3.02 -0.52 0.63
N GLY A 130 4.18 0.04 0.97
CA GLY A 130 4.41 1.49 0.95
C GLY A 130 4.28 2.09 -0.45
N GLN A 131 4.85 1.44 -1.47
CA GLN A 131 4.70 1.87 -2.86
C GLN A 131 3.24 1.82 -3.32
N THR A 132 2.54 0.71 -3.05
CA THR A 132 1.16 0.53 -3.47
C THR A 132 0.24 1.54 -2.79
N LEU A 133 0.39 1.76 -1.48
CA LEU A 133 -0.35 2.80 -0.76
C LEU A 133 -0.08 4.19 -1.32
N SER A 134 1.19 4.52 -1.60
CA SER A 134 1.55 5.80 -2.21
C SER A 134 0.79 6.03 -3.53
N ASN A 135 0.79 5.02 -4.41
CA ASN A 135 0.10 5.09 -5.70
C ASN A 135 -1.43 5.22 -5.52
N ILE A 136 -2.00 4.54 -4.52
CA ILE A 136 -3.44 4.62 -4.20
C ILE A 136 -3.81 6.00 -3.67
N PHE A 137 -3.05 6.55 -2.73
CA PHE A 137 -3.31 7.89 -2.19
C PHE A 137 -3.18 8.97 -3.26
N GLU A 138 -2.19 8.87 -4.17
CA GLU A 138 -2.06 9.77 -5.33
C GLU A 138 -3.30 9.65 -6.24
N ARG A 139 -3.75 8.42 -6.53
CA ARG A 139 -4.94 8.17 -7.35
C ARG A 139 -6.22 8.67 -6.67
N ALA A 140 -6.25 8.67 -5.34
CA ALA A 140 -7.34 9.20 -4.52
C ALA A 140 -7.33 10.73 -4.37
N GLY A 141 -6.33 11.43 -4.96
CA GLY A 141 -6.26 12.90 -4.97
C GLY A 141 -5.52 13.51 -3.78
N PHE A 142 -4.69 12.74 -3.08
CA PHE A 142 -3.78 13.27 -2.05
C PHE A 142 -2.44 13.71 -2.67
N LYS A 143 -1.76 14.63 -2.00
CA LYS A 143 -0.35 14.94 -2.26
C LYS A 143 0.51 14.04 -1.39
N VAL A 144 1.16 13.06 -2.00
CA VAL A 144 1.93 12.02 -1.30
C VAL A 144 3.40 12.39 -1.23
N PHE A 145 4.01 12.11 -0.08
CA PHE A 145 5.44 12.16 0.17
C PHE A 145 5.90 10.80 0.67
N ARG A 146 7.10 10.39 0.29
CA ARG A 146 7.71 9.10 0.64
C ARG A 146 8.98 9.35 1.42
N SER A 147 9.05 8.84 2.63
CA SER A 147 10.19 9.02 3.54
C SER A 147 10.88 7.70 3.81
N HIS A 148 12.21 7.72 3.77
CA HIS A 148 13.09 6.63 4.21
C HIS A 148 13.98 7.14 5.33
N TYR A 149 14.05 6.40 6.44
CA TYR A 149 14.89 6.71 7.58
C TYR A 149 15.99 5.66 7.74
N ALA A 150 17.24 6.12 7.74
CA ALA A 150 18.42 5.30 7.95
C ALA A 150 18.91 5.44 9.39
N ASN A 151 18.90 4.36 10.16
CA ASN A 151 19.46 4.28 11.51
C ASN A 151 21.01 4.16 11.42
N ASP A 152 21.68 5.23 11.00
CA ASP A 152 23.12 5.24 10.73
C ASP A 152 23.93 6.09 11.72
N ALA A 153 23.38 6.41 12.88
CA ALA A 153 24.08 7.19 13.90
C ALA A 153 25.35 6.48 14.40
N LYS A 154 26.47 7.19 14.42
CA LYS A 154 27.79 6.71 14.90
C LYS A 154 27.73 6.16 16.33
N ASN A 155 26.85 6.68 17.16
CA ASN A 155 26.69 6.26 18.55
C ASN A 155 25.74 5.07 18.72
N SER A 156 25.05 4.60 17.68
CA SER A 156 24.20 3.43 17.79
C SER A 156 25.02 2.16 18.01
N SER A 157 24.47 1.23 18.81
CA SER A 157 25.14 -0.06 19.08
C SER A 157 25.39 -0.84 17.80
N GLN A 158 24.47 -0.79 16.84
CA GLN A 158 24.59 -1.51 15.57
C GLN A 158 25.71 -0.98 14.69
N ILE A 159 25.89 0.33 14.60
CA ILE A 159 26.97 0.95 13.83
C ILE A 159 28.34 0.71 14.51
N ARG A 160 28.38 0.73 15.83
CA ARG A 160 29.61 0.35 16.57
C ARG A 160 30.00 -1.11 16.35
N GLU A 161 29.04 -2.05 16.43
CA GLU A 161 29.31 -3.46 16.13
C GLU A 161 29.74 -3.69 14.67
N LEU A 162 29.11 -2.97 13.73
CA LEU A 162 29.52 -2.96 12.33
C LEU A 162 30.98 -2.46 12.17
N GLY A 163 31.36 -1.44 12.94
CA GLY A 163 32.70 -0.91 12.97
C GLY A 163 33.74 -1.86 13.54
N LYS A 164 33.42 -2.56 14.63
CA LYS A 164 34.29 -3.62 15.16
C LYS A 164 34.53 -4.71 14.11
N THR A 165 33.47 -5.10 13.38
CA THR A 165 33.58 -6.06 12.27
C THR A 165 34.47 -5.51 11.16
N ALA A 166 34.33 -4.24 10.79
CA ALA A 166 35.18 -3.59 9.79
C ALA A 166 36.66 -3.57 10.17
N LEU A 167 36.96 -3.38 11.47
CA LEU A 167 38.32 -3.34 12.03
C LEU A 167 38.88 -4.74 12.34
N GLY A 168 38.16 -5.83 12.05
CA GLY A 168 38.58 -7.18 12.37
C GLY A 168 38.50 -7.53 13.87
N GLN A 169 37.81 -6.74 14.67
CA GLN A 169 37.63 -6.91 16.12
C GLN A 169 36.36 -7.64 16.50
N GLY A 170 35.55 -8.07 15.52
CA GLY A 170 34.30 -8.77 15.68
C GLY A 170 33.83 -9.44 14.40
N THR A 171 32.76 -10.23 14.51
CA THR A 171 32.16 -10.97 13.38
C THR A 171 30.67 -10.70 13.24
N THR A 172 30.13 -9.75 14.01
CA THR A 172 28.71 -9.37 13.94
C THR A 172 28.39 -8.84 12.53
N TYR A 173 27.32 -9.34 11.93
CA TYR A 173 26.91 -9.07 10.55
C TYR A 173 27.86 -9.57 9.44
N LEU A 174 29.01 -10.17 9.75
CA LEU A 174 30.01 -10.59 8.75
C LEU A 174 29.42 -11.65 7.81
N ASN A 175 29.48 -11.34 6.51
CA ASN A 175 29.13 -12.24 5.42
C ASN A 175 29.93 -11.84 4.17
N LYS A 176 29.84 -12.63 3.11
CA LYS A 176 30.58 -12.38 1.86
C LYS A 176 30.39 -10.96 1.30
N TYR A 177 29.17 -10.44 1.34
CA TYR A 177 28.87 -9.07 0.89
C TYR A 177 29.64 -8.03 1.71
N LEU A 178 29.60 -8.12 3.04
CA LEU A 178 30.32 -7.18 3.90
C LEU A 178 31.85 -7.36 3.82
N GLU A 179 32.36 -8.58 3.66
CA GLU A 179 33.79 -8.82 3.41
C GLU A 179 34.28 -8.09 2.15
N GLU A 180 33.52 -8.16 1.05
CA GLU A 180 33.84 -7.45 -0.19
C GLU A 180 33.79 -5.93 0.01
N LYS A 181 32.81 -5.42 0.76
CA LYS A 181 32.72 -4.00 1.10
C LYS A 181 33.89 -3.52 1.96
N ILE A 182 34.25 -4.28 3.00
CA ILE A 182 35.39 -3.97 3.87
C ILE A 182 36.68 -3.91 3.04
N LYS A 183 36.91 -4.87 2.15
CA LYS A 183 38.06 -4.88 1.25
C LYS A 183 38.10 -3.63 0.36
N SER A 184 36.95 -3.25 -0.21
CA SER A 184 36.85 -2.08 -1.09
C SER A 184 37.05 -0.74 -0.35
N LEU A 185 36.77 -0.69 0.94
CA LEU A 185 36.89 0.49 1.79
C LEU A 185 38.14 0.48 2.69
N LYS A 186 39.04 -0.49 2.50
CA LYS A 186 40.18 -0.74 3.41
C LYS A 186 40.95 0.53 3.74
N SER A 187 41.35 1.32 2.75
CA SER A 187 42.10 2.58 2.96
C SER A 187 41.36 3.61 3.84
N GLY A 188 40.03 3.66 3.76
CA GLY A 188 39.22 4.53 4.60
C GLY A 188 39.06 3.98 6.02
N ILE A 189 38.86 2.65 6.13
CA ILE A 189 38.71 1.95 7.41
C ILE A 189 40.02 2.04 8.22
N ASP A 190 41.17 1.83 7.58
CA ASP A 190 42.48 1.91 8.23
C ASP A 190 42.82 3.32 8.76
N LYS A 191 42.18 4.36 8.20
CA LYS A 191 42.28 5.75 8.66
C LYS A 191 41.28 6.14 9.75
N SER A 192 40.32 5.27 10.04
CA SER A 192 39.29 5.54 11.05
C SER A 192 39.89 5.50 12.45
N LYS A 193 39.56 6.48 13.29
CA LYS A 193 40.10 6.60 14.65
C LYS A 193 39.56 5.58 15.63
N ASN A 194 38.38 5.06 15.36
CA ASN A 194 37.66 4.14 16.25
C ASN A 194 36.55 3.36 15.49
N GLU A 195 35.90 2.43 16.21
CA GLU A 195 34.82 1.63 15.67
C GLU A 195 33.59 2.46 15.19
N LYS A 196 33.35 3.64 15.77
CA LYS A 196 32.23 4.49 15.38
C LYS A 196 32.42 5.06 13.97
N GLU A 197 33.64 5.54 13.67
CA GLU A 197 34.00 6.06 12.35
C GLU A 197 34.05 4.98 11.29
N ALA A 198 34.69 3.84 11.58
CA ALA A 198 34.78 2.71 10.68
C ALA A 198 33.38 2.14 10.37
N GLY A 199 32.53 2.01 11.40
CA GLY A 199 31.16 1.55 11.26
C GLY A 199 30.29 2.50 10.44
N PHE A 200 30.41 3.80 10.66
CA PHE A 200 29.69 4.79 9.89
C PHE A 200 30.12 4.81 8.42
N LEU A 201 31.43 4.71 8.14
CA LEU A 201 31.95 4.64 6.77
C LEU A 201 31.37 3.42 6.03
N LEU A 202 31.39 2.25 6.68
CA LEU A 202 30.84 1.02 6.11
C LEU A 202 29.32 1.12 5.94
N ALA A 203 28.60 1.65 6.93
CA ALA A 203 27.15 1.88 6.88
C ALA A 203 26.74 2.81 5.72
N GLN A 204 27.49 3.89 5.47
CA GLN A 204 27.24 4.78 4.32
C GLN A 204 27.39 4.04 2.98
N SER A 205 28.36 3.15 2.85
CA SER A 205 28.52 2.33 1.65
C SER A 205 27.37 1.34 1.48
N VAL A 206 26.94 0.67 2.56
CA VAL A 206 25.75 -0.21 2.55
C VAL A 206 24.49 0.56 2.21
N GLN A 207 24.29 1.75 2.80
CA GLN A 207 23.14 2.60 2.53
C GLN A 207 23.06 3.04 1.05
N LYS A 208 24.22 3.28 0.43
CA LYS A 208 24.29 3.58 -1.01
C LYS A 208 23.76 2.41 -1.84
N ASP A 209 24.17 1.17 -1.51
CA ASP A 209 23.68 -0.02 -2.22
C ASP A 209 22.19 -0.27 -1.99
N ILE A 210 21.72 -0.07 -0.75
CA ILE A 210 20.28 -0.16 -0.41
C ILE A 210 19.48 0.84 -1.27
N LYS A 211 19.94 2.08 -1.35
CA LYS A 211 19.31 3.12 -2.16
C LYS A 211 19.28 2.73 -3.64
N GLU A 212 20.40 2.29 -4.17
CA GLU A 212 20.50 1.86 -5.56
C GLU A 212 19.58 0.67 -5.87
N PHE A 213 19.52 -0.33 -4.99
CA PHE A 213 18.61 -1.47 -5.12
C PHE A 213 17.14 -1.03 -5.10
N ILE A 214 16.76 -0.15 -4.17
CA ILE A 214 15.40 0.37 -4.06
C ILE A 214 15.01 1.15 -5.33
N GLU A 215 15.86 2.07 -5.79
CA GLU A 215 15.54 2.93 -6.93
C GLU A 215 15.61 2.20 -8.27
N LYS A 216 16.64 1.37 -8.51
CA LYS A 216 16.87 0.71 -9.80
C LYS A 216 16.15 -0.62 -9.94
N LYS A 217 16.18 -1.47 -8.89
CA LYS A 217 15.62 -2.82 -8.94
C LYS A 217 14.15 -2.85 -8.52
N LEU A 218 13.81 -2.19 -7.40
CA LEU A 218 12.42 -2.10 -6.95
C LEU A 218 11.64 -0.99 -7.64
N LYS A 219 12.30 -0.04 -8.31
CA LYS A 219 11.68 1.12 -8.97
C LYS A 219 10.80 1.94 -8.00
N ILE A 220 11.25 2.04 -6.75
CA ILE A 220 10.60 2.86 -5.72
C ILE A 220 11.41 4.14 -5.55
N LYS A 221 10.74 5.29 -5.57
CA LYS A 221 11.36 6.60 -5.36
C LYS A 221 10.94 7.14 -4.00
N PHE A 222 11.89 7.75 -3.30
CA PHE A 222 11.65 8.48 -2.06
C PHE A 222 11.89 9.97 -2.27
N ASP A 223 11.03 10.79 -1.65
CA ASP A 223 11.19 12.25 -1.63
C ASP A 223 12.21 12.66 -0.57
N PHE A 224 12.30 11.89 0.50
CA PHE A 224 13.21 12.15 1.62
C PHE A 224 14.00 10.88 1.98
N TRP A 225 15.32 11.00 1.92
CA TRP A 225 16.29 10.06 2.47
C TRP A 225 16.93 10.72 3.69
N ILE A 226 16.58 10.27 4.88
CA ILE A 226 16.99 10.90 6.14
C ILE A 226 18.01 10.01 6.82
N SER A 227 19.21 10.57 7.05
CA SER A 227 20.27 9.96 7.84
C SER A 227 20.15 10.43 9.29
N GLU A 228 20.13 9.49 10.23
CA GLU A 228 20.09 9.83 11.65
C GLU A 228 21.31 10.65 12.05
N GLU A 229 22.51 10.27 11.62
CA GLU A 229 23.73 11.00 11.91
C GLU A 229 23.72 12.39 11.28
N LYS A 230 23.60 12.47 9.93
CA LYS A 230 23.77 13.73 9.20
C LYS A 230 22.63 14.71 9.40
N ASP A 231 21.38 14.21 9.47
CA ASP A 231 20.20 15.06 9.48
C ASP A 231 19.70 15.38 10.88
N LEU A 232 20.03 14.57 11.89
CA LEU A 232 19.57 14.79 13.27
C LEU A 232 20.73 15.16 14.20
N TYR A 233 21.80 14.36 14.29
CA TYR A 233 22.93 14.62 15.19
C TYR A 233 23.76 15.81 14.71
N GLU A 234 24.33 15.76 13.50
CA GLU A 234 25.21 16.82 12.99
C GLU A 234 24.49 18.19 12.85
N LYS A 235 23.17 18.19 12.62
CA LYS A 235 22.34 19.42 12.59
C LYS A 235 21.87 19.89 13.97
N GLY A 236 22.24 19.19 15.04
CA GLY A 236 21.89 19.53 16.42
C GLY A 236 20.37 19.46 16.71
N LYS A 237 19.60 18.69 15.92
CA LYS A 237 18.15 18.58 16.14
C LYS A 237 17.82 17.80 17.41
N ILE A 238 18.67 16.85 17.79
CA ILE A 238 18.49 16.06 19.02
C ILE A 238 18.67 16.93 20.25
N ASP A 239 19.73 17.75 20.30
CA ASP A 239 19.95 18.66 21.42
C ASP A 239 18.86 19.73 21.51
N LYS A 240 18.41 20.24 20.36
CA LYS A 240 17.29 21.20 20.31
C LYS A 240 16.01 20.64 20.90
N ILE A 241 15.63 19.41 20.53
CA ILE A 241 14.41 18.80 21.05
C ILE A 241 14.55 18.45 22.53
N TYR A 242 15.73 17.95 22.96
CA TYR A 242 16.00 17.67 24.36
C TYR A 242 15.85 18.93 25.25
N ASN A 243 16.49 20.04 24.85
CA ASN A 243 16.38 21.30 25.56
C ASN A 243 14.95 21.85 25.57
N TRP A 244 14.21 21.68 24.50
CA TRP A 244 12.79 22.05 24.43
C TRP A 244 11.96 21.22 25.40
N LEU A 245 12.15 19.89 25.45
CA LEU A 245 11.44 19.02 26.40
C LEU A 245 11.71 19.43 27.86
N LYS A 246 12.95 19.79 28.20
CA LYS A 246 13.33 20.32 29.52
C LYS A 246 12.64 21.64 29.82
N SER A 247 12.65 22.58 28.88
CA SER A 247 12.00 23.89 29.06
C SER A 247 10.48 23.80 29.27
N LYS A 248 9.87 22.68 28.86
CA LYS A 248 8.45 22.39 29.07
C LYS A 248 8.15 21.57 30.32
N ASN A 249 9.16 21.32 31.19
CA ASN A 249 9.06 20.48 32.38
C ASN A 249 8.54 19.05 32.10
N LEU A 250 8.84 18.53 30.90
CA LEU A 250 8.46 17.19 30.45
C LEU A 250 9.50 16.12 30.79
N VAL A 251 10.68 16.54 31.27
CA VAL A 251 11.80 15.69 31.66
C VAL A 251 12.00 15.81 33.16
N TYR A 252 12.27 14.70 33.83
CA TYR A 252 12.65 14.64 35.24
C TYR A 252 13.80 13.67 35.46
N GLU A 253 14.52 13.82 36.55
CA GLU A 253 15.63 12.94 36.96
C GLU A 253 15.12 11.87 37.93
N LYS A 254 15.50 10.62 37.66
CA LYS A 254 15.28 9.48 38.52
C LYS A 254 16.38 8.45 38.25
N ASP A 255 16.94 7.88 39.33
CA ASP A 255 17.99 6.84 39.27
C ASP A 255 19.19 7.30 38.37
N LYS A 256 19.63 8.54 38.57
CA LYS A 256 20.69 9.21 37.78
C LYS A 256 20.45 9.25 36.25
N ALA A 257 19.28 8.92 35.79
CA ALA A 257 18.87 8.97 34.39
C ALA A 257 17.78 10.04 34.19
N GLN A 258 17.62 10.50 32.93
CA GLN A 258 16.57 11.46 32.62
C GLN A 258 15.42 10.78 31.89
N TRP A 259 14.24 11.00 32.41
CA TRP A 259 13.00 10.35 32.01
C TRP A 259 12.04 11.34 31.37
N LEU A 260 11.38 10.92 30.30
CA LEU A 260 10.32 11.67 29.64
C LEU A 260 8.95 11.23 30.16
N LYS A 261 8.09 12.18 30.54
CA LYS A 261 6.73 11.99 31.08
C LYS A 261 5.73 11.52 30.02
N THR A 262 5.98 10.38 29.38
CA THR A 262 5.08 9.85 28.33
C THR A 262 3.79 9.27 28.89
N SER A 263 3.76 8.80 30.15
CA SER A 263 2.56 8.30 30.80
C SER A 263 1.47 9.36 30.92
N SER A 264 1.84 10.61 31.19
CA SER A 264 0.90 11.74 31.22
C SER A 264 0.24 12.04 29.87
N PHE A 265 0.75 11.43 28.79
CA PHE A 265 0.26 11.58 27.42
C PHE A 265 -0.26 10.27 26.83
N GLY A 266 -0.63 9.31 27.70
CA GLY A 266 -1.33 8.08 27.33
C GLY A 266 -0.44 6.92 26.89
N ASP A 267 0.84 6.92 27.32
CA ASP A 267 1.67 5.71 27.28
C ASP A 267 1.50 4.91 28.59
N ALA A 268 1.92 3.66 28.61
CA ALA A 268 1.83 2.80 29.79
C ALA A 268 2.78 3.23 30.91
N LYS A 269 3.91 3.87 30.58
CA LYS A 269 4.93 4.34 31.53
C LYS A 269 5.79 5.44 30.92
N ASP A 270 6.59 6.08 31.78
CA ASP A 270 7.64 7.00 31.34
C ASP A 270 8.86 6.25 30.82
N TRP A 271 9.68 6.92 30.02
CA TRP A 271 10.84 6.32 29.39
C TRP A 271 12.11 7.13 29.57
N VAL A 272 13.21 6.42 29.78
CA VAL A 272 14.54 7.03 29.82
C VAL A 272 14.89 7.59 28.45
N ILE A 273 15.28 8.85 28.39
CA ILE A 273 15.79 9.53 27.18
C ILE A 273 17.29 9.82 27.28
N VAL A 274 17.85 9.97 28.52
CA VAL A 274 19.29 10.07 28.78
C VAL A 274 19.65 9.07 29.87
N ARG A 275 20.65 8.25 29.60
CA ARG A 275 21.17 7.25 30.56
C ARG A 275 22.03 7.91 31.65
N GLU A 276 22.34 7.17 32.71
CA GLU A 276 23.30 7.58 33.75
C GLU A 276 24.68 7.96 33.16
N THR A 277 25.09 7.31 32.06
CA THR A 277 26.33 7.62 31.32
C THR A 277 26.33 8.95 30.60
N GLY A 278 25.18 9.65 30.56
CA GLY A 278 24.99 10.87 29.75
C GLY A 278 24.61 10.60 28.28
N ASP A 279 24.62 9.33 27.84
CA ASP A 279 24.26 8.97 26.48
C ASP A 279 22.75 9.04 26.23
N PHE A 280 22.35 9.53 25.08
CA PHE A 280 20.97 9.48 24.64
C PHE A 280 20.50 8.03 24.39
N THR A 281 19.26 7.72 24.73
CA THR A 281 18.62 6.48 24.30
C THR A 281 18.07 6.66 22.87
N TYR A 282 17.73 5.57 22.20
CA TYR A 282 17.14 5.60 20.86
C TYR A 282 15.82 6.39 20.76
N LEU A 283 15.14 6.61 21.89
CA LEU A 283 13.86 7.34 21.90
C LEU A 283 14.04 8.82 21.56
N LEU A 284 15.15 9.45 21.97
CA LEU A 284 15.36 10.86 21.73
C LEU A 284 15.62 11.20 20.24
N PRO A 285 16.45 10.45 19.49
CA PRO A 285 16.50 10.53 18.03
C PRO A 285 15.15 10.31 17.34
N ASP A 286 14.35 9.32 17.78
CA ASP A 286 13.02 9.08 17.25
C ASP A 286 12.10 10.29 17.45
N ILE A 287 12.15 10.94 18.63
CA ILE A 287 11.41 12.18 18.89
C ILE A 287 11.86 13.30 17.94
N ALA A 288 13.15 13.48 17.76
CA ALA A 288 13.71 14.50 16.86
C ALA A 288 13.28 14.25 15.40
N TYR A 289 13.31 13.01 14.96
CA TYR A 289 12.85 12.58 13.64
C TYR A 289 11.38 12.88 13.42
N HIS A 290 10.52 12.46 14.36
CA HIS A 290 9.09 12.72 14.25
C HIS A 290 8.76 14.21 14.33
N LYS A 291 9.48 14.98 15.17
CA LYS A 291 9.35 16.44 15.22
C LYS A 291 9.65 17.08 13.86
N ASP A 292 10.71 16.66 13.18
CA ASP A 292 11.06 17.14 11.85
C ASP A 292 9.95 16.86 10.82
N ARG A 293 9.32 15.68 10.90
CA ARG A 293 8.19 15.33 10.04
C ARG A 293 6.91 16.09 10.40
N PHE A 294 6.61 16.27 11.69
CA PHE A 294 5.43 17.03 12.14
C PHE A 294 5.50 18.50 11.70
N ASP A 295 6.71 19.09 11.68
CA ASP A 295 6.91 20.46 11.24
C ASP A 295 6.62 20.69 9.75
N ARG A 296 6.60 19.62 8.94
CA ARG A 296 6.20 19.66 7.53
C ARG A 296 4.68 19.73 7.35
N LYS A 297 3.90 19.61 8.43
CA LYS A 297 2.44 19.76 8.48
C LYS A 297 1.71 18.85 7.50
N TYR A 298 1.96 17.54 7.64
CA TYR A 298 1.20 16.52 6.94
C TYR A 298 -0.17 16.34 7.58
N ASP A 299 -1.23 16.15 6.77
CA ASP A 299 -2.57 15.83 7.26
C ASP A 299 -2.66 14.40 7.78
N LYS A 300 -1.90 13.48 7.17
CA LYS A 300 -1.79 12.07 7.57
C LYS A 300 -0.33 11.62 7.46
N MET A 301 0.12 10.87 8.45
CA MET A 301 1.42 10.19 8.43
C MET A 301 1.20 8.70 8.63
N ILE A 302 1.76 7.89 7.74
CA ILE A 302 1.68 6.43 7.77
C ILE A 302 3.08 5.89 7.96
N ASN A 303 3.31 5.17 9.06
CA ASN A 303 4.55 4.49 9.37
C ASN A 303 4.37 2.98 9.16
N ILE A 304 5.15 2.39 8.28
CA ILE A 304 5.11 0.95 7.98
C ILE A 304 6.30 0.28 8.66
N TRP A 305 6.03 -0.39 9.77
CA TRP A 305 7.04 -0.98 10.64
C TRP A 305 6.96 -2.51 10.67
N GLY A 306 8.08 -3.17 11.01
CA GLY A 306 8.10 -4.59 11.33
C GLY A 306 7.47 -4.88 12.70
N ALA A 307 7.08 -6.12 12.93
CA ALA A 307 6.44 -6.56 14.17
C ALA A 307 7.30 -6.35 15.43
N ASP A 308 8.62 -6.33 15.27
CA ASP A 308 9.60 -6.03 16.33
C ASP A 308 9.49 -4.59 16.87
N HIS A 309 8.93 -3.67 16.08
CA HIS A 309 8.70 -2.28 16.48
C HIS A 309 7.32 -2.01 17.10
N GLN A 310 6.45 -3.02 17.26
CA GLN A 310 5.09 -2.84 17.76
C GLN A 310 5.04 -2.15 19.14
N ALA A 311 5.99 -2.45 20.03
CA ALA A 311 6.08 -1.84 21.35
C ALA A 311 6.40 -0.32 21.32
N HIS A 312 6.91 0.20 20.20
CA HIS A 312 7.24 1.62 20.02
C HIS A 312 6.03 2.47 19.64
N VAL A 313 4.96 1.88 19.14
CA VAL A 313 3.78 2.59 18.63
C VAL A 313 3.18 3.54 19.68
N ASN A 314 2.98 3.06 20.90
CA ASN A 314 2.38 3.86 21.96
C ASN A 314 3.29 5.01 22.40
N LYS A 315 4.62 4.80 22.41
CA LYS A 315 5.60 5.85 22.70
C LYS A 315 5.48 7.00 21.71
N ILE A 316 5.46 6.71 20.41
CA ILE A 316 5.36 7.73 19.36
C ILE A 316 3.98 8.41 19.36
N LYS A 317 2.90 7.67 19.68
CA LYS A 317 1.58 8.29 19.91
C LYS A 317 1.60 9.27 21.10
N ALA A 318 2.27 8.96 22.19
CA ALA A 318 2.46 9.88 23.31
C ALA A 318 3.31 11.09 22.89
N VAL A 319 4.41 10.87 22.17
CA VAL A 319 5.26 11.91 21.58
C VAL A 319 4.45 12.84 20.66
N SER A 320 3.56 12.31 19.82
CA SER A 320 2.73 13.15 18.95
C SER A 320 1.81 14.08 19.74
N ARG A 321 1.29 13.65 20.89
CA ARG A 321 0.50 14.48 21.80
C ARG A 321 1.36 15.53 22.51
N ILE A 322 2.54 15.14 22.99
CA ILE A 322 3.56 16.06 23.58
C ILE A 322 3.90 17.18 22.58
N LEU A 323 4.12 16.84 21.32
CA LEU A 323 4.48 17.78 20.26
C LEU A 323 3.27 18.46 19.60
N ASN A 324 2.06 18.19 20.11
CA ASN A 324 0.79 18.77 19.64
C ASN A 324 0.57 18.62 18.11
N TYR A 325 0.94 17.44 17.57
CA TYR A 325 0.68 17.14 16.17
C TYR A 325 -0.83 17.05 15.92
N LYS A 326 -1.30 17.69 14.85
CA LYS A 326 -2.73 17.82 14.53
C LYS A 326 -3.19 16.88 13.42
N GLY A 327 -2.25 16.30 12.67
CA GLY A 327 -2.57 15.34 11.62
C GLY A 327 -2.88 13.95 12.19
N GLU A 328 -3.38 13.09 11.33
CA GLU A 328 -3.62 11.69 11.63
C GLU A 328 -2.30 10.90 11.61
N LEU A 329 -2.02 10.14 12.67
CA LEU A 329 -0.83 9.28 12.78
C LEU A 329 -1.25 7.80 12.74
N VAL A 330 -0.85 7.10 11.69
CA VAL A 330 -1.19 5.70 11.43
C VAL A 330 0.06 4.84 11.50
N PHE A 331 -0.05 3.68 12.15
CA PHE A 331 1.00 2.66 12.19
C PHE A 331 0.48 1.37 11.56
N LEU A 332 1.18 0.89 10.54
CA LEU A 332 0.92 -0.37 9.88
C LEU A 332 2.03 -1.34 10.25
N ILE A 333 1.68 -2.42 10.95
CA ILE A 333 2.65 -3.39 11.45
C ILE A 333 2.67 -4.59 10.50
N THR A 334 3.82 -4.85 9.90
CA THR A 334 4.02 -5.97 8.98
C THR A 334 4.59 -7.19 9.69
N GLN A 335 3.99 -8.35 9.43
CA GLN A 335 4.42 -9.62 10.01
C GLN A 335 5.56 -10.27 9.23
N VAL A 336 6.17 -11.28 9.84
CA VAL A 336 7.34 -12.00 9.33
C VAL A 336 7.05 -12.71 8.01
N VAL A 337 8.05 -12.74 7.12
CA VAL A 337 8.06 -13.52 5.87
C VAL A 337 9.00 -14.69 6.01
N ARG A 338 8.56 -15.89 5.61
CA ARG A 338 9.34 -17.13 5.55
C ARG A 338 9.22 -17.74 4.16
N LEU A 339 10.18 -18.57 3.78
CA LEU A 339 10.06 -19.40 2.58
C LEU A 339 9.35 -20.72 2.93
N LYS A 340 8.44 -21.15 2.04
CA LYS A 340 7.75 -22.44 2.17
C LYS A 340 8.73 -23.60 2.01
N GLY A 341 8.64 -24.58 2.92
CA GLY A 341 9.45 -25.78 2.86
C GLY A 341 10.88 -25.65 3.41
N GLU A 342 11.35 -24.47 3.77
CA GLU A 342 12.63 -24.31 4.47
C GLU A 342 12.42 -24.34 5.98
N LYS A 343 12.87 -25.43 6.63
CA LYS A 343 13.12 -25.40 8.07
C LYS A 343 14.27 -24.41 8.28
N MET A 344 14.05 -23.35 9.09
CA MET A 344 15.06 -22.33 9.44
C MET A 344 16.41 -22.90 9.92
N SER A 345 16.45 -24.19 10.30
CA SER A 345 17.62 -24.89 10.84
C SER A 345 18.66 -25.34 9.79
N LYS A 346 18.35 -25.36 8.49
CA LYS A 346 19.28 -25.94 7.49
C LYS A 346 20.22 -24.95 6.80
N ARG A 347 19.96 -23.65 6.86
CA ARG A 347 20.95 -22.63 6.45
C ARG A 347 21.41 -21.84 7.68
N LYS A 348 22.28 -22.47 8.50
CA LYS A 348 22.93 -21.81 9.63
C LYS A 348 23.35 -20.38 9.26
N GLY A 349 22.62 -19.37 9.81
CA GLY A 349 23.06 -17.98 9.80
C GLY A 349 22.92 -17.18 8.50
N LYS A 350 22.41 -17.72 7.38
CA LYS A 350 22.29 -16.95 6.13
C LYS A 350 20.94 -16.26 6.04
N VAL A 351 20.96 -14.95 6.13
CA VAL A 351 19.80 -14.09 5.84
C VAL A 351 19.46 -14.19 4.35
N ILE A 352 18.19 -14.51 4.03
CA ILE A 352 17.72 -14.56 2.65
C ILE A 352 17.44 -13.14 2.18
N THR A 353 18.16 -12.69 1.14
CA THR A 353 18.04 -11.34 0.63
C THR A 353 16.81 -11.18 -0.30
N LEU A 354 16.23 -9.98 -0.31
CA LEU A 354 15.15 -9.65 -1.22
C LEU A 354 15.63 -9.68 -2.68
N ASN A 355 16.89 -9.32 -2.92
CA ASN A 355 17.51 -9.38 -4.24
C ASN A 355 17.56 -10.81 -4.78
N TRP A 356 17.94 -11.77 -3.96
CA TRP A 356 17.91 -13.19 -4.32
C TRP A 356 16.49 -13.62 -4.71
N LEU A 357 15.49 -13.30 -3.88
CA LEU A 357 14.11 -13.69 -4.13
C LEU A 357 13.56 -13.13 -5.45
N ILE A 358 13.87 -11.86 -5.77
CA ILE A 358 13.47 -11.22 -7.02
C ILE A 358 14.17 -11.84 -8.23
N ASN A 359 15.44 -12.23 -8.11
CA ASN A 359 16.17 -12.90 -9.18
C ASN A 359 15.62 -14.32 -9.44
N GLU A 360 15.18 -15.03 -8.39
CA GLU A 360 14.61 -16.37 -8.50
C GLU A 360 13.20 -16.40 -9.07
N ALA A 361 12.32 -15.53 -8.57
CA ALA A 361 10.88 -15.60 -8.84
C ALA A 361 10.36 -14.49 -9.79
N GLY A 362 11.19 -13.50 -10.11
CA GLY A 362 10.78 -12.33 -10.87
C GLY A 362 10.09 -11.25 -10.01
N SER A 363 10.31 -9.99 -10.38
CA SER A 363 9.80 -8.84 -9.59
C SER A 363 8.28 -8.82 -9.50
N ASP A 364 7.57 -9.11 -10.59
CA ASP A 364 6.12 -9.05 -10.65
C ASP A 364 5.46 -10.11 -9.77
N ALA A 365 5.96 -11.35 -9.81
CA ALA A 365 5.45 -12.43 -8.98
C ALA A 365 5.68 -12.15 -7.49
N VAL A 366 6.88 -11.68 -7.13
CA VAL A 366 7.20 -11.34 -5.75
C VAL A 366 6.26 -10.24 -5.25
N ARG A 367 6.10 -9.13 -5.99
CA ARG A 367 5.20 -8.03 -5.61
C ARG A 367 3.76 -8.49 -5.44
N PHE A 368 3.22 -9.17 -6.44
CA PHE A 368 1.82 -9.60 -6.45
C PHE A 368 1.52 -10.52 -5.27
N ILE A 369 2.36 -11.54 -5.03
CA ILE A 369 2.19 -12.51 -3.94
C ILE A 369 2.33 -11.83 -2.57
N TYR A 370 3.27 -10.87 -2.40
CA TYR A 370 3.39 -10.11 -1.16
C TYR A 370 2.14 -9.29 -0.85
N LEU A 371 1.56 -8.67 -1.88
CA LEU A 371 0.37 -7.84 -1.75
C LEU A 371 -0.92 -8.65 -1.54
N MET A 372 -0.96 -9.94 -1.90
CA MET A 372 -2.12 -10.81 -1.66
C MET A 372 -2.38 -11.08 -0.18
N LYS A 373 -1.37 -10.94 0.68
CA LYS A 373 -1.50 -11.20 2.12
C LYS A 373 -1.69 -9.92 2.90
N SER A 374 -2.65 -9.93 3.81
CA SER A 374 -2.83 -8.83 4.76
C SER A 374 -1.53 -8.58 5.54
N MET A 375 -1.23 -7.31 5.85
CA MET A 375 0.01 -6.89 6.50
C MET A 375 0.21 -7.53 7.88
N ASP A 376 -0.86 -7.78 8.61
CA ASP A 376 -0.91 -8.34 9.96
C ASP A 376 -0.83 -9.88 10.01
N THR A 377 -0.77 -10.53 8.84
CA THR A 377 -0.68 -11.99 8.72
C THR A 377 0.74 -12.41 8.40
N GLN A 378 1.25 -13.44 9.09
CA GLN A 378 2.51 -14.08 8.73
C GLN A 378 2.42 -14.64 7.30
N MET A 379 3.54 -14.59 6.59
CA MET A 379 3.59 -14.98 5.19
C MET A 379 4.60 -16.10 4.97
N GLU A 380 4.16 -17.17 4.33
CA GLU A 380 5.03 -18.15 3.69
C GLU A 380 5.04 -17.90 2.18
N PHE A 381 6.23 -17.63 1.63
CA PHE A 381 6.42 -17.42 0.21
C PHE A 381 6.82 -18.73 -0.48
N ASP A 382 6.02 -19.15 -1.44
CA ASP A 382 6.28 -20.33 -2.27
C ASP A 382 6.99 -19.92 -3.56
N VAL A 383 8.32 -20.17 -3.60
CA VAL A 383 9.16 -19.84 -4.75
C VAL A 383 8.78 -20.67 -5.98
N SER A 384 8.41 -21.94 -5.78
CA SER A 384 8.03 -22.83 -6.88
C SER A 384 6.75 -22.34 -7.57
N LEU A 385 5.73 -22.00 -6.77
CA LEU A 385 4.49 -21.42 -7.29
C LEU A 385 4.73 -20.08 -8.02
N ALA A 386 5.61 -19.24 -7.47
CA ALA A 386 5.92 -17.95 -8.07
C ALA A 386 6.63 -18.05 -9.44
N LYS A 387 7.34 -19.16 -9.69
CA LYS A 387 8.02 -19.45 -10.97
C LYS A 387 7.12 -20.17 -11.99
N GLU A 388 5.95 -20.66 -11.56
CA GLU A 388 5.09 -21.46 -12.41
C GLU A 388 4.41 -20.60 -13.49
N GLN A 389 4.49 -21.03 -14.76
CA GLN A 389 3.82 -20.38 -15.89
C GLN A 389 2.48 -21.06 -16.20
N SER A 390 1.59 -21.04 -15.21
CA SER A 390 0.25 -21.63 -15.31
C SER A 390 -0.78 -20.81 -14.55
N GLU A 391 -2.06 -21.17 -14.69
CA GLU A 391 -3.17 -20.54 -13.98
C GLU A 391 -3.10 -20.66 -12.44
N LYS A 392 -2.24 -21.54 -11.91
CA LYS A 392 -2.00 -21.66 -10.47
C LYS A 392 -1.21 -20.45 -9.94
N ASN A 393 -0.36 -19.85 -10.76
CA ASN A 393 0.37 -18.64 -10.41
C ASN A 393 -0.55 -17.43 -10.59
N PRO A 394 -0.94 -16.72 -9.51
CA PRO A 394 -1.95 -15.68 -9.57
C PRO A 394 -1.53 -14.49 -10.44
N VAL A 395 -0.25 -14.12 -10.45
CA VAL A 395 0.19 -13.01 -11.31
C VAL A 395 0.19 -13.41 -12.77
N TYR A 396 0.63 -14.64 -13.08
CA TYR A 396 0.59 -15.17 -14.45
C TYR A 396 -0.83 -15.18 -15.01
N TYR A 397 -1.80 -15.63 -14.21
CA TYR A 397 -3.22 -15.65 -14.59
C TYR A 397 -3.75 -14.26 -14.99
N VAL A 398 -3.43 -13.23 -14.19
CA VAL A 398 -3.88 -11.86 -14.48
C VAL A 398 -3.14 -11.28 -15.68
N GLN A 399 -1.83 -11.48 -15.78
CA GLN A 399 -1.03 -11.01 -16.91
C GLN A 399 -1.42 -11.70 -18.21
N TYR A 400 -1.72 -12.99 -18.16
CA TYR A 400 -2.23 -13.74 -19.31
C TYR A 400 -3.58 -13.19 -19.81
N ALA A 401 -4.51 -12.83 -18.90
CA ALA A 401 -5.75 -12.16 -19.30
C ALA A 401 -5.48 -10.86 -20.05
N HIS A 402 -4.56 -10.02 -19.56
CA HIS A 402 -4.18 -8.78 -20.24
C HIS A 402 -3.56 -9.04 -21.63
N ALA A 403 -2.60 -9.95 -21.72
CA ALA A 403 -1.94 -10.30 -22.98
C ALA A 403 -2.93 -10.87 -24.01
N ARG A 404 -3.89 -11.70 -23.54
CA ARG A 404 -4.97 -12.23 -24.39
C ARG A 404 -5.86 -11.13 -24.95
N ILE A 405 -6.26 -10.15 -24.14
CA ILE A 405 -7.01 -8.99 -24.60
C ILE A 405 -6.21 -8.24 -25.67
N CYS A 406 -4.94 -7.95 -25.41
CA CYS A 406 -4.06 -7.30 -26.38
C CYS A 406 -3.98 -8.06 -27.70
N SER A 407 -3.94 -9.40 -27.66
CA SER A 407 -3.94 -10.24 -28.86
C SER A 407 -5.25 -10.13 -29.65
N ILE A 408 -6.41 -10.09 -28.98
CA ILE A 408 -7.72 -9.91 -29.62
C ILE A 408 -7.77 -8.56 -30.32
N LEU A 409 -7.36 -7.49 -29.63
CA LEU A 409 -7.38 -6.13 -30.17
C LEU A 409 -6.44 -5.96 -31.39
N ARG A 410 -5.25 -6.59 -31.36
CA ARG A 410 -4.30 -6.57 -32.50
C ARG A 410 -4.85 -7.24 -33.74
N LYS A 411 -5.57 -8.37 -33.60
CA LYS A 411 -6.14 -9.10 -34.77
C LYS A 411 -7.14 -8.28 -35.59
N MET A 412 -7.73 -7.26 -34.97
CA MET A 412 -8.79 -6.44 -35.59
C MET A 412 -8.28 -5.13 -36.18
N GLN A 413 -6.96 -4.93 -36.36
CA GLN A 413 -6.35 -3.71 -36.87
C GLN A 413 -6.98 -2.43 -36.26
N HIS A 414 -6.24 -1.74 -35.42
CA HIS A 414 -6.63 -0.59 -34.58
C HIS A 414 -7.43 0.52 -35.30
N ASP A 415 -7.39 0.59 -36.64
CA ASP A 415 -8.02 1.66 -37.42
C ASP A 415 -9.56 1.51 -37.57
N LYS A 416 -10.11 0.32 -37.37
CA LYS A 416 -11.56 0.09 -37.43
C LYS A 416 -12.31 0.38 -36.09
N LEU A 417 -11.61 0.54 -34.98
CA LEU A 417 -12.21 0.96 -33.69
C LEU A 417 -12.52 2.47 -33.62
N LYS A 418 -12.14 3.25 -34.66
CA LYS A 418 -12.43 4.70 -34.71
C LYS A 418 -13.86 5.03 -35.11
N SER A 419 -14.63 4.09 -35.65
CA SER A 419 -16.08 4.27 -35.86
C SER A 419 -16.79 4.06 -34.50
N SER A 420 -17.75 4.90 -34.21
CA SER A 420 -18.52 4.96 -32.95
C SER A 420 -18.90 3.57 -32.42
N VAL A 421 -18.23 3.15 -31.32
CA VAL A 421 -18.54 1.90 -30.64
C VAL A 421 -19.86 2.11 -29.88
N ASP A 422 -20.93 1.46 -30.31
CA ASP A 422 -22.20 1.51 -29.59
C ASP A 422 -22.26 0.43 -28.52
N LEU A 423 -21.88 0.79 -27.29
CA LEU A 423 -21.91 -0.12 -26.15
C LEU A 423 -23.32 -0.47 -25.65
N LYS A 424 -24.38 0.17 -26.21
CA LYS A 424 -25.77 -0.17 -25.90
C LYS A 424 -26.18 -1.56 -26.42
N LEU A 425 -25.41 -2.12 -27.35
CA LEU A 425 -25.58 -3.48 -27.86
C LEU A 425 -25.19 -4.57 -26.85
N LEU A 426 -24.44 -4.25 -25.79
CA LEU A 426 -24.02 -5.17 -24.76
C LEU A 426 -25.19 -5.52 -23.82
N ASN A 427 -25.77 -6.71 -24.00
CA ASN A 427 -26.97 -7.13 -23.27
C ASN A 427 -26.84 -8.54 -22.66
N HIS A 428 -25.83 -9.31 -23.00
CA HIS A 428 -25.60 -10.63 -22.44
C HIS A 428 -25.14 -10.52 -20.98
N ASP A 429 -25.58 -11.44 -20.12
CA ASP A 429 -25.27 -11.41 -18.67
C ASP A 429 -23.77 -11.36 -18.39
N SER A 430 -22.96 -12.10 -19.14
CA SER A 430 -21.49 -12.09 -18.99
C SER A 430 -20.87 -10.74 -19.38
N GLU A 431 -21.44 -10.01 -20.36
CA GLU A 431 -21.03 -8.65 -20.72
C GLU A 431 -21.35 -7.67 -19.58
N LEU A 432 -22.58 -7.70 -19.09
CA LEU A 432 -23.03 -6.82 -18.01
C LEU A 432 -22.28 -7.10 -16.69
N ASN A 433 -22.03 -8.37 -16.37
CA ASN A 433 -21.26 -8.77 -15.19
C ASN A 433 -19.80 -8.31 -15.28
N LEU A 434 -19.20 -8.36 -16.47
CA LEU A 434 -17.86 -7.79 -16.69
C LEU A 434 -17.86 -6.28 -16.46
N ILE A 435 -18.85 -5.53 -16.97
CA ILE A 435 -18.97 -4.10 -16.72
C ILE A 435 -19.16 -3.82 -15.22
N LYS A 436 -20.01 -4.59 -14.52
CA LYS A 436 -20.16 -4.50 -13.06
C LYS A 436 -18.84 -4.68 -12.32
N GLN A 437 -17.97 -5.58 -12.80
CA GLN A 437 -16.65 -5.77 -12.21
C GLN A 437 -15.72 -4.58 -12.51
N LEU A 438 -15.73 -4.05 -13.75
CA LEU A 438 -14.92 -2.90 -14.13
C LEU A 438 -15.22 -1.64 -13.28
N ILE A 439 -16.49 -1.35 -13.03
CA ILE A 439 -16.90 -0.15 -12.28
C ILE A 439 -16.60 -0.21 -10.78
N LYS A 440 -16.19 -1.36 -10.24
CA LYS A 440 -15.71 -1.47 -8.86
C LYS A 440 -14.36 -0.80 -8.63
N PHE A 441 -13.54 -0.63 -9.68
CA PHE A 441 -12.17 -0.14 -9.53
C PHE A 441 -12.02 1.16 -8.73
N PRO A 442 -12.79 2.23 -9.01
CA PRO A 442 -12.72 3.45 -8.21
C PRO A 442 -13.09 3.22 -6.73
N GLU A 443 -14.02 2.29 -6.44
CA GLU A 443 -14.42 1.98 -5.07
C GLU A 443 -13.35 1.21 -4.30
N ILE A 444 -12.61 0.33 -4.99
CA ILE A 444 -11.44 -0.36 -4.42
C ILE A 444 -10.35 0.66 -4.01
N ILE A 445 -10.13 1.71 -4.83
CA ILE A 445 -9.19 2.79 -4.50
C ILE A 445 -9.69 3.56 -3.27
N GLU A 446 -10.97 3.95 -3.26
CA GLU A 446 -11.59 4.66 -2.14
C GLU A 446 -11.45 3.87 -0.83
N ASP A 447 -11.85 2.60 -0.83
CA ASP A 447 -11.81 1.73 0.36
C ASP A 447 -10.38 1.54 0.86
N THR A 448 -9.44 1.26 -0.07
CA THR A 448 -8.03 1.04 0.30
C THR A 448 -7.37 2.32 0.82
N SER A 449 -7.73 3.51 0.29
CA SER A 449 -7.23 4.78 0.82
C SER A 449 -7.76 5.10 2.22
N ASN A 450 -8.92 4.54 2.60
CA ASN A 450 -9.51 4.72 3.92
C ASN A 450 -8.90 3.80 4.98
N ASP A 451 -8.66 2.52 4.67
CA ASP A 451 -8.24 1.52 5.66
C ASP A 451 -6.87 0.87 5.41
N CYS A 452 -6.17 1.26 4.35
CA CYS A 452 -4.85 0.77 3.98
C CYS A 452 -4.78 -0.75 3.66
N GLN A 453 -5.92 -1.43 3.38
CA GLN A 453 -5.98 -2.86 3.10
C GLN A 453 -5.68 -3.14 1.61
N VAL A 454 -4.38 -3.16 1.25
CA VAL A 454 -3.94 -3.27 -0.16
C VAL A 454 -4.23 -4.62 -0.80
N GLN A 455 -4.45 -5.69 -0.03
CA GLN A 455 -4.74 -7.04 -0.56
C GLN A 455 -6.03 -7.10 -1.39
N ARG A 456 -6.85 -6.06 -1.34
CA ARG A 456 -7.99 -5.91 -2.24
C ARG A 456 -7.60 -5.77 -3.71
N LEU A 457 -6.42 -5.18 -4.00
CA LEU A 457 -6.01 -4.94 -5.39
C LEU A 457 -5.68 -6.25 -6.14
N PRO A 458 -4.79 -7.13 -5.62
CA PRO A 458 -4.55 -8.42 -6.27
C PRO A 458 -5.83 -9.26 -6.37
N GLN A 459 -6.67 -9.29 -5.33
CA GLN A 459 -7.94 -10.01 -5.39
C GLN A 459 -8.85 -9.43 -6.46
N TYR A 460 -9.00 -8.10 -6.53
CA TYR A 460 -9.77 -7.44 -7.58
C TYR A 460 -9.24 -7.74 -8.99
N ALA A 461 -7.91 -7.75 -9.17
CA ALA A 461 -7.29 -8.08 -10.44
C ALA A 461 -7.61 -9.53 -10.89
N LEU A 462 -7.59 -10.49 -9.95
CA LEU A 462 -7.99 -11.88 -10.18
C LEU A 462 -9.47 -11.99 -10.56
N ASP A 463 -10.36 -11.34 -9.81
CA ASP A 463 -11.79 -11.34 -10.07
C ASP A 463 -12.12 -10.73 -11.44
N LEU A 464 -11.41 -9.67 -11.82
CA LEU A 464 -11.56 -9.02 -13.11
C LEU A 464 -11.06 -9.93 -14.25
N ALA A 465 -9.91 -10.57 -14.10
CA ALA A 465 -9.39 -11.54 -15.06
C ALA A 465 -10.35 -12.71 -15.24
N PHE A 466 -10.89 -13.26 -14.14
CA PHE A 466 -11.91 -14.32 -14.17
C PHE A 466 -13.17 -13.88 -14.92
N SER A 467 -13.68 -12.68 -14.62
CA SER A 467 -14.87 -12.13 -15.29
C SER A 467 -14.64 -11.91 -16.79
N PHE A 468 -13.44 -11.48 -17.18
CA PHE A 468 -13.07 -11.37 -18.59
C PHE A 468 -13.01 -12.74 -19.28
N HIS A 469 -12.40 -13.75 -18.67
CA HIS A 469 -12.35 -15.10 -19.23
C HIS A 469 -13.75 -15.71 -19.41
N ARG A 470 -14.66 -15.46 -18.45
CA ARG A 470 -16.04 -15.86 -18.56
C ARG A 470 -16.76 -15.17 -19.74
N PHE A 471 -16.63 -13.85 -19.84
CA PHE A 471 -17.15 -13.09 -20.99
C PHE A 471 -16.61 -13.64 -22.32
N TYR A 472 -15.30 -13.88 -22.41
CA TYR A 472 -14.66 -14.38 -23.62
C TYR A 472 -15.11 -15.79 -24.01
N ARG A 473 -15.43 -16.64 -23.03
CA ARG A 473 -15.98 -17.99 -23.24
C ARG A 473 -17.44 -17.94 -23.71
N ASP A 474 -18.25 -17.11 -23.05
CA ASP A 474 -19.71 -17.09 -23.23
C ASP A 474 -20.13 -16.22 -24.44
N CYS A 475 -19.29 -15.26 -24.84
CA CYS A 475 -19.58 -14.29 -25.91
C CYS A 475 -18.50 -14.34 -26.99
N ARG A 476 -18.88 -14.70 -28.22
CA ARG A 476 -17.96 -14.63 -29.37
C ARG A 476 -17.64 -13.17 -29.69
N VAL A 477 -16.42 -12.69 -29.36
CA VAL A 477 -16.04 -11.29 -29.49
C VAL A 477 -16.06 -10.83 -30.97
N ILE A 478 -15.56 -11.66 -31.88
CA ILE A 478 -15.56 -11.42 -33.32
C ILE A 478 -16.66 -12.29 -33.93
N SER A 479 -17.73 -11.68 -34.44
CA SER A 479 -18.89 -12.31 -35.04
C SER A 479 -19.20 -11.71 -36.41
N GLU A 480 -20.19 -12.24 -37.13
CA GLU A 480 -20.70 -11.69 -38.39
C GLU A 480 -21.37 -10.33 -38.19
N ASP A 481 -22.00 -10.12 -37.07
CA ASP A 481 -22.53 -8.81 -36.66
C ASP A 481 -21.37 -7.86 -36.31
N LYS A 482 -21.09 -6.96 -37.26
CA LYS A 482 -20.00 -5.97 -37.13
C LYS A 482 -20.25 -4.96 -36.01
N ALA A 483 -21.52 -4.59 -35.75
CA ALA A 483 -21.87 -3.63 -34.72
C ALA A 483 -21.65 -4.23 -33.33
N LEU A 484 -22.14 -5.45 -33.11
CA LEU A 484 -21.93 -6.19 -31.86
C LEU A 484 -20.43 -6.53 -31.66
N THR A 485 -19.70 -6.88 -32.73
CA THR A 485 -18.24 -7.05 -32.68
C THR A 485 -17.57 -5.77 -32.19
N GLY A 486 -17.95 -4.60 -32.72
CA GLY A 486 -17.44 -3.31 -32.27
C GLY A 486 -17.69 -3.05 -30.79
N ALA A 487 -18.91 -3.33 -30.31
CA ALA A 487 -19.27 -3.20 -28.90
C ALA A 487 -18.44 -4.11 -27.97
N ARG A 488 -18.26 -5.40 -28.34
CA ARG A 488 -17.47 -6.38 -27.59
C ARG A 488 -15.97 -6.07 -27.58
N LEU A 489 -15.45 -5.53 -28.67
CA LEU A 489 -14.07 -5.01 -28.73
C LEU A 489 -13.91 -3.79 -27.81
N GLY A 490 -14.89 -2.88 -27.77
CA GLY A 490 -14.92 -1.76 -26.85
C GLY A 490 -14.89 -2.22 -25.39
N LEU A 491 -15.67 -3.23 -25.03
CA LEU A 491 -15.67 -3.83 -23.69
C LEU A 491 -14.32 -4.52 -23.39
N SER A 492 -13.72 -5.20 -24.36
CA SER A 492 -12.39 -5.79 -24.22
C SER A 492 -11.33 -4.71 -23.97
N LEU A 493 -11.38 -3.59 -24.71
CA LEU A 493 -10.48 -2.45 -24.49
C LEU A 493 -10.67 -1.81 -23.10
N ALA A 494 -11.92 -1.64 -22.66
CA ALA A 494 -12.20 -1.17 -21.30
C ALA A 494 -11.61 -2.10 -20.23
N SER A 495 -11.66 -3.42 -20.45
CA SER A 495 -11.07 -4.43 -19.57
C SER A 495 -9.54 -4.34 -19.55
N GLN A 496 -8.90 -4.15 -20.69
CA GLN A 496 -7.45 -3.92 -20.79
C GLN A 496 -7.02 -2.70 -19.99
N ILE A 497 -7.73 -1.58 -20.16
CA ILE A 497 -7.45 -0.32 -19.46
C ILE A 497 -7.48 -0.53 -17.95
N VAL A 498 -8.53 -1.16 -17.43
CA VAL A 498 -8.69 -1.34 -15.99
C VAL A 498 -7.68 -2.35 -15.42
N LEU A 499 -7.41 -3.48 -16.13
CA LEU A 499 -6.36 -4.43 -15.73
C LEU A 499 -4.99 -3.76 -15.67
N LYS A 500 -4.64 -2.96 -16.68
CA LYS A 500 -3.39 -2.20 -16.71
C LYS A 500 -3.32 -1.20 -15.55
N ASN A 501 -4.41 -0.49 -15.28
CA ASN A 501 -4.48 0.48 -14.19
C ASN A 501 -4.26 -0.17 -12.83
N VAL A 502 -4.92 -1.30 -12.53
CA VAL A 502 -4.76 -1.97 -11.23
C VAL A 502 -3.37 -2.60 -11.07
N LEU A 503 -2.82 -3.21 -12.12
CA LEU A 503 -1.45 -3.74 -12.11
C LEU A 503 -0.43 -2.62 -11.87
N SER A 504 -0.60 -1.46 -12.53
CA SER A 504 0.25 -0.28 -12.34
C SER A 504 0.25 0.22 -10.90
N LEU A 505 -0.90 0.22 -10.20
CA LEU A 505 -0.97 0.61 -8.78
C LEU A 505 -0.11 -0.29 -7.89
N MET A 506 -0.01 -1.57 -8.23
CA MET A 506 0.82 -2.53 -7.52
C MET A 506 2.30 -2.51 -7.95
N GLY A 507 2.65 -1.73 -8.98
CA GLY A 507 3.99 -1.74 -9.58
C GLY A 507 4.30 -3.05 -10.33
N VAL A 508 3.27 -3.76 -10.79
CA VAL A 508 3.34 -4.99 -11.58
C VAL A 508 3.16 -4.65 -13.06
N SER A 509 3.92 -5.29 -13.93
CA SER A 509 3.82 -5.06 -15.38
C SER A 509 2.52 -5.62 -15.98
N ALA A 510 2.08 -5.00 -17.07
CA ALA A 510 0.95 -5.47 -17.88
C ALA A 510 1.47 -5.86 -19.28
N PRO A 511 2.02 -7.08 -19.46
CA PRO A 511 2.63 -7.49 -20.71
C PRO A 511 1.56 -7.59 -21.82
N GLU A 512 1.93 -7.21 -23.03
CA GLU A 512 1.04 -7.30 -24.19
C GLU A 512 1.16 -8.65 -24.90
N LYS A 513 2.21 -9.42 -24.61
CA LYS A 513 2.48 -10.77 -25.12
C LYS A 513 3.02 -11.63 -23.97
N MET A 514 2.61 -12.86 -23.94
CA MET A 514 3.11 -13.92 -23.06
C MET A 514 3.23 -15.21 -23.85
#